data_7c32cd5a0098929be805d2ec66cd5736
#
_entry.id   7c32cd5a0098929be805d2ec66cd5736
#
_cell.length_a   1.000
_cell.length_b   1.000
_cell.length_c   1.000
_cell.angle_alpha   90.00
_cell.angle_beta   90.00
_cell.angle_gamma   90.00
#
_symmetry.space_group_name_H-M   'P 1'
#
loop_
_entity.id
_entity.type
_entity.pdbx_description
1 polymer ?
#
loop_
_entity_poly.entity_id
_entity_poly.type
_entity_poly.pdbx_seq_one_letter_code
_entity_poly.pdbx_strand_id
1 'polypeptide(L)' 'MNDDDPSELLALLKVEHRRLDEEIDLARSSGNCDQLELARMKKRKLALKDEIQQLADRIIPDIIA' A
#
# COMPACT_ATOMS: atom_id res chain seq x y z
N MET A 1 -1.43 -18.47 17.53
CA MET A 1 -1.59 -17.48 16.65
C MET A 1 -0.58 -16.44 16.77
N ASN A 2 -0.02 -16.09 15.74
CA ASN A 2 1.00 -15.15 15.77
C ASN A 2 0.61 -13.88 15.25
N ASP A 3 0.30 -12.99 16.11
CA ASP A 3 -0.09 -11.69 15.66
C ASP A 3 1.11 -10.98 15.14
N ASP A 4 2.27 -11.48 15.41
CA ASP A 4 3.44 -10.81 14.94
C ASP A 4 3.98 -11.38 13.66
N ASP A 5 3.22 -12.15 12.98
CA ASP A 5 3.69 -12.73 11.76
C ASP A 5 3.86 -11.64 10.71
N PRO A 6 5.08 -11.33 10.29
CA PRO A 6 5.26 -10.27 9.30
C PRO A 6 4.66 -10.62 7.95
N SER A 7 4.53 -11.90 7.65
CA SER A 7 3.90 -12.29 6.40
C SER A 7 2.46 -11.88 6.37
N GLU A 8 1.77 -12.02 7.47
CA GLU A 8 0.37 -11.66 7.54
C GLU A 8 0.22 -10.16 7.44
N LEU A 9 1.08 -9.42 8.11
CA LEU A 9 1.02 -7.99 8.04
C LEU A 9 1.31 -7.52 6.63
N LEU A 10 2.25 -8.15 5.97
CA LEU A 10 2.58 -7.79 4.61
C LEU A 10 1.38 -8.01 3.69
N ALA A 11 0.68 -9.10 3.88
CA ALA A 11 -0.50 -9.39 3.08
C ALA A 11 -1.58 -8.34 3.30
N LEU A 12 -1.76 -7.94 4.54
CA LEU A 12 -2.74 -6.92 4.84
C LEU A 12 -2.37 -5.59 4.19
N LEU A 13 -1.12 -5.23 4.27
CA LEU A 13 -0.67 -3.99 3.67
C LEU A 13 -0.84 -4.00 2.16
N LYS A 14 -0.61 -5.14 1.55
CA LYS A 14 -0.79 -5.26 0.12
C LYS A 14 -2.25 -5.08 -0.28
N VAL A 15 -3.14 -5.63 0.51
CA VAL A 15 -4.56 -5.49 0.25
C VAL A 15 -4.96 -4.03 0.37
N GLU A 16 -4.47 -3.36 1.40
CA GLU A 16 -4.80 -1.96 1.59
C GLU A 16 -4.25 -1.11 0.45
N HIS A 17 -3.05 -1.41 0.02
CA HIS A 17 -2.46 -0.67 -1.07
C HIS A 17 -3.30 -0.83 -2.33
N ARG A 18 -3.75 -2.03 -2.60
CA ARG A 18 -4.56 -2.29 -3.75
C ARG A 18 -5.89 -1.55 -3.69
N ARG A 19 -6.49 -1.56 -2.52
CA ARG A 19 -7.75 -0.87 -2.32
C ARG A 19 -7.61 0.61 -2.59
N LEU A 20 -6.55 1.18 -2.06
CA LEU A 20 -6.30 2.58 -2.24
C LEU A 20 -6.06 2.91 -3.71
N ASP A 21 -5.35 2.04 -4.39
CA ASP A 21 -5.09 2.22 -5.80
C ASP A 21 -6.39 2.23 -6.59
N GLU A 22 -7.31 1.34 -6.25
CA GLU A 22 -8.58 1.28 -6.92
C GLU A 22 -9.42 2.51 -6.61
N GLU A 23 -9.37 2.98 -5.39
CA GLU A 23 -10.10 4.17 -5.01
C GLU A 23 -9.60 5.39 -5.76
N ILE A 24 -8.30 5.50 -5.92
CA ILE A 24 -7.71 6.59 -6.66
C ILE A 24 -8.18 6.53 -8.10
N ASP A 25 -8.19 5.35 -8.66
CA ASP A 25 -8.61 5.16 -10.03
C ASP A 25 -10.06 5.57 -10.22
N LEU A 26 -10.90 5.16 -9.30
CA LEU A 26 -12.30 5.51 -9.36
C LEU A 26 -12.51 7.01 -9.21
N ALA A 27 -11.77 7.62 -8.32
CA ALA A 27 -11.90 9.05 -8.11
C ALA A 27 -11.50 9.82 -9.35
N ARG A 28 -10.45 9.37 -10.00
CA ARG A 28 -10.01 10.02 -11.21
C ARG A 28 -11.00 9.84 -12.34
N SER A 29 -11.60 8.67 -12.42
CA SER A 29 -12.55 8.38 -13.47
C SER A 29 -13.84 9.16 -13.30
N SER A 30 -14.24 9.36 -12.06
CA SER A 30 -15.51 10.00 -11.83
C SER A 30 -15.46 11.50 -12.14
N GLY A 31 -14.30 12.07 -12.14
CA GLY A 31 -14.18 13.47 -12.44
C GLY A 31 -14.68 14.38 -11.35
N ASN A 32 -15.16 13.82 -10.27
CA ASN A 32 -15.68 14.59 -9.17
C ASN A 32 -14.70 14.67 -8.04
N CYS A 33 -13.49 14.31 -8.28
CA CYS A 33 -12.56 14.19 -7.21
C CYS A 33 -11.89 15.51 -6.91
N ASP A 34 -11.81 15.82 -5.63
CA ASP A 34 -11.10 16.97 -5.19
C ASP A 34 -9.63 16.68 -5.32
N GLN A 35 -8.90 17.61 -5.88
CA GLN A 35 -7.47 17.40 -6.07
C GLN A 35 -6.76 17.22 -4.75
N LEU A 36 -7.25 17.90 -3.73
CA LEU A 36 -6.64 17.78 -2.41
C LEU A 36 -6.81 16.37 -1.89
N GLU A 37 -7.99 15.83 -2.06
CA GLU A 37 -8.26 14.47 -1.61
C GLU A 37 -7.45 13.47 -2.40
N LEU A 38 -7.34 13.70 -3.69
CA LEU A 38 -6.57 12.82 -4.53
C LEU A 38 -5.10 12.82 -4.11
N ALA A 39 -4.59 13.98 -3.79
CA ALA A 39 -3.21 14.08 -3.33
C ALA A 39 -3.00 13.34 -2.02
N ARG A 40 -3.98 13.41 -1.13
CA ARG A 40 -3.90 12.70 0.13
C ARG A 40 -3.88 11.19 -0.10
N MET A 41 -4.72 10.73 -0.99
CA MET A 41 -4.79 9.31 -1.28
C MET A 41 -3.49 8.82 -1.90
N LYS A 42 -2.93 9.61 -2.79
CA LYS A 42 -1.68 9.24 -3.41
C LYS A 42 -0.55 9.19 -2.39
N LYS A 43 -0.57 10.13 -1.47
CA LYS A 43 0.45 10.16 -0.45
C LYS A 43 0.35 8.93 0.45
N ARG A 44 -0.88 8.56 0.79
CA ARG A 44 -1.10 7.39 1.61
C ARG A 44 -0.68 6.13 0.87
N LYS A 45 -0.95 6.08 -0.42
CA LYS A 45 -0.57 4.93 -1.20
C LYS A 45 0.95 4.78 -1.21
N LEU A 46 1.65 5.87 -1.35
CA LEU A 46 3.10 5.82 -1.34
C LEU A 46 3.65 5.37 0.01
N ALA A 47 3.02 5.83 1.07
CA ALA A 47 3.43 5.41 2.41
C ALA A 47 3.23 3.91 2.59
N LEU A 48 2.11 3.40 2.09
CA LEU A 48 1.84 1.99 2.19
C LEU A 48 2.85 1.19 1.38
N LYS A 49 3.15 1.67 0.21
CA LYS A 49 4.10 0.99 -0.64
C LYS A 49 5.47 0.92 0.05
N ASP A 50 5.84 2.00 0.70
CA ASP A 50 7.10 2.04 1.39
C ASP A 50 7.14 1.02 2.53
N GLU A 51 6.06 0.94 3.27
CA GLU A 51 5.96 -0.02 4.35
C GLU A 51 6.01 -1.44 3.83
N ILE A 52 5.32 -1.70 2.74
CA ILE A 52 5.34 -3.02 2.14
C ILE A 52 6.75 -3.40 1.76
N GLN A 53 7.47 -2.47 1.19
CA GLN A 53 8.81 -2.74 0.75
C GLN A 53 9.73 -3.03 1.93
N GLN A 54 9.60 -2.27 2.98
CA GLN A 54 10.41 -2.49 4.16
C GLN A 54 10.13 -3.85 4.80
N LEU A 55 8.86 -4.20 4.84
CA LEU A 55 8.50 -5.49 5.40
C LEU A 55 8.98 -6.63 4.52
N ALA A 56 8.84 -6.45 3.23
CA ALA A 56 9.28 -7.49 2.31
C ALA A 56 10.78 -7.71 2.42
N ASP A 57 11.52 -6.65 2.61
CA ASP A 57 12.95 -6.77 2.77
C ASP A 57 13.31 -7.55 4.01
N ARG A 58 12.49 -7.43 5.03
CA ARG A 58 12.76 -8.17 6.26
C ARG A 58 12.43 -9.64 6.11
N ILE A 59 11.30 -9.91 5.47
CA ILE A 59 10.86 -11.28 5.34
C ILE A 59 11.71 -12.03 4.34
N ILE A 60 12.04 -11.42 3.24
CA ILE A 60 12.80 -12.06 2.22
C ILE A 60 14.10 -11.37 2.11
N PRO A 61 15.10 -11.83 2.74
CA PRO A 61 16.40 -11.19 2.71
C PRO A 61 16.87 -11.18 1.29
N ASP A 62 17.38 -10.06 0.94
CA ASP A 62 17.77 -9.91 -0.39
C ASP A 62 19.02 -10.60 -0.64
N ILE A 63 18.98 -11.70 -1.18
CA ILE A 63 20.09 -12.38 -1.43
C ILE A 63 20.46 -12.34 -2.79
N ILE A 64 19.98 -11.55 -3.49
CA ILE A 64 20.23 -11.55 -4.79
C ILE A 64 21.52 -11.18 -5.03
N ALA A 65 22.16 -11.84 -5.44
CA ALA A 65 23.44 -11.42 -5.65
C ALA A 65 23.59 -10.74 -6.90
#